data_6f306b16a446df9311d1963ecaff2a13
#
_entry.id   6f306b16a446df9311d1963ecaff2a13
#
_cell.length_a   1.000
_cell.length_b   1.000
_cell.length_c   1.000
_cell.angle_alpha   90.00
_cell.angle_beta   90.00
_cell.angle_gamma   90.00
#
_symmetry.space_group_name_H-M   'P 1'
#
loop_
_entity.id
_entity.type
_entity.pdbx_description
1 polymer ?
#
loop_
_entity_poly.entity_id
_entity_poly.type
_entity_poly.pdbx_seq_one_letter_code
_entity_poly.pdbx_strand_id
1 'polypeptide(L)'
;MFRPETATPLCSLAQVLLHDQHPTLGAGERELIASYVSNLNTCNFCTRSHSAIAKHQLHSDLSLVKQVLADPEAAPISEKLKALLRIAASVQLGGKNVKPEEIAYARKEGATDIEIHDTVLIAAAFCMYNRYVDGLATWQPDNEEFYDKMGAQRVREGYKPSSINITLTKELQTS
;
A
#
# COMPACT_ATOMS: atom_id res chain seq x y z
N MET A 1 8.09 -16.79 -12.26
CA MET A 1 7.63 -15.44 -12.70
C MET A 1 7.26 -15.53 -14.16
N PHE A 2 6.04 -15.15 -14.56
CA PHE A 2 5.54 -15.37 -15.93
C PHE A 2 6.19 -14.43 -16.97
N ARG A 3 6.33 -13.15 -16.64
CA ARG A 3 6.99 -12.12 -17.46
C ARG A 3 7.97 -11.30 -16.65
N PRO A 4 9.25 -11.72 -16.55
CA PRO A 4 10.26 -11.01 -15.78
C PRO A 4 10.47 -9.56 -16.24
N GLU A 5 10.34 -9.30 -17.55
CA GLU A 5 10.54 -7.98 -18.16
C GLU A 5 9.54 -6.92 -17.63
N THR A 6 8.33 -7.33 -17.27
CA THR A 6 7.33 -6.43 -16.69
C THR A 6 7.33 -6.51 -15.16
N ALA A 7 7.58 -7.68 -14.59
CA ALA A 7 7.57 -7.85 -13.14
C ALA A 7 8.73 -7.11 -12.45
N THR A 8 9.93 -7.11 -13.05
CA THR A 8 11.09 -6.42 -12.48
C THR A 8 10.85 -4.92 -12.29
N PRO A 9 10.45 -4.12 -13.30
CA PRO A 9 10.19 -2.70 -13.10
C PRO A 9 9.01 -2.43 -12.15
N LEU A 10 7.97 -3.29 -12.13
CA LEU A 10 6.87 -3.15 -11.18
C LEU A 10 7.33 -3.37 -9.73
N CYS A 11 8.12 -4.41 -9.48
CA CYS A 11 8.70 -4.66 -8.17
C CYS A 11 9.67 -3.54 -7.75
N SER A 12 10.47 -3.01 -8.69
CA SER A 12 11.38 -1.90 -8.43
C SER A 12 10.63 -0.63 -8.05
N LEU A 13 9.51 -0.34 -8.71
CA LEU A 13 8.66 0.80 -8.34
C LEU A 13 8.07 0.62 -6.93
N ALA A 14 7.53 -0.55 -6.62
CA ALA A 14 7.02 -0.85 -5.28
C ALA A 14 8.12 -0.76 -4.20
N GLN A 15 9.34 -1.23 -4.52
CA GLN A 15 10.49 -1.13 -3.62
C GLN A 15 10.79 0.32 -3.26
N VAL A 16 10.91 1.19 -4.26
CA VAL A 16 11.21 2.62 -4.05
C VAL A 16 10.09 3.31 -3.28
N LEU A 17 8.84 3.07 -3.68
CA LEU A 17 7.69 3.77 -3.09
C LEU A 17 7.38 3.33 -1.66
N LEU A 18 7.58 2.06 -1.31
CA LEU A 18 7.06 1.52 -0.05
C LEU A 18 8.15 1.09 0.94
N HIS A 19 9.31 0.66 0.46
CA HIS A 19 10.32 0.04 1.33
C HIS A 19 11.59 0.88 1.49
N ASP A 20 12.12 1.46 0.41
CA ASP A 20 13.36 2.24 0.47
C ASP A 20 13.23 3.44 1.43
N GLN A 21 14.37 3.95 1.89
CA GLN A 21 14.39 5.08 2.81
C GLN A 21 13.69 6.29 2.20
N HIS A 22 12.86 6.94 3.03
CA HIS A 22 12.21 8.20 2.70
C HIS A 22 12.53 9.23 3.78
N PRO A 23 12.79 10.49 3.44
CA PRO A 23 13.28 11.49 4.40
C PRO A 23 12.28 11.78 5.52
N THR A 24 10.97 11.71 5.27
CA THR A 24 9.96 12.22 6.21
C THR A 24 8.69 11.37 6.33
N LEU A 25 8.40 10.47 5.37
CA LEU A 25 7.22 9.60 5.39
C LEU A 25 7.64 8.15 5.68
N GLY A 26 7.24 7.62 6.83
CA GLY A 26 7.60 6.29 7.28
C GLY A 26 7.10 5.18 6.35
N ALA A 27 7.82 4.06 6.28
CA ALA A 27 7.42 2.91 5.45
C ALA A 27 6.00 2.41 5.83
N GLY A 28 5.68 2.38 7.13
CA GLY A 28 4.35 2.00 7.60
C GLY A 28 3.24 2.94 7.15
N GLU A 29 3.50 4.25 7.08
CA GLU A 29 2.53 5.23 6.57
C GLU A 29 2.31 5.05 5.07
N ARG A 30 3.38 4.78 4.29
CA ARG A 30 3.31 4.52 2.86
C ARG A 30 2.54 3.23 2.54
N GLU A 31 2.76 2.18 3.33
CA GLU A 31 1.99 0.92 3.25
C GLU A 31 0.52 1.13 3.63
N LEU A 32 0.24 2.00 4.60
CA LEU A 32 -1.12 2.35 4.98
C LEU A 32 -1.85 3.10 3.87
N ILE A 33 -1.18 4.04 3.17
CA ILE A 33 -1.72 4.70 1.97
C ILE A 33 -2.03 3.66 0.88
N ALA A 34 -1.10 2.73 0.64
CA ALA A 34 -1.27 1.66 -0.34
C ALA A 34 -2.47 0.74 0.00
N SER A 35 -2.60 0.35 1.27
CA SER A 35 -3.72 -0.45 1.76
C SER A 35 -5.05 0.29 1.64
N TYR A 36 -5.07 1.58 1.99
CA TYR A 36 -6.28 2.41 1.91
C TYR A 36 -6.77 2.56 0.46
N VAL A 37 -5.90 2.88 -0.48
CA VAL A 37 -6.25 2.94 -1.91
C VAL A 37 -6.75 1.59 -2.43
N SER A 38 -6.12 0.49 -2.00
CA SER A 38 -6.54 -0.87 -2.37
C SER A 38 -7.94 -1.20 -1.83
N ASN A 39 -8.25 -0.76 -0.61
CA ASN A 39 -9.57 -0.90 -0.01
C ASN A 39 -10.63 -0.10 -0.79
N LEU A 40 -10.34 1.15 -1.16
CA LEU A 40 -11.22 1.96 -2.00
C LEU A 40 -11.45 1.35 -3.39
N ASN A 41 -10.44 0.66 -3.95
CA ASN A 41 -10.56 -0.10 -5.21
C ASN A 41 -11.21 -1.48 -5.03
N THR A 42 -11.58 -1.89 -3.81
CA THR A 42 -12.13 -3.21 -3.49
C THR A 42 -11.23 -4.39 -3.88
N CYS A 43 -9.92 -4.18 -4.00
CA CYS A 43 -8.95 -5.24 -4.26
C CYS A 43 -8.58 -5.95 -2.94
N ASN A 44 -9.25 -7.06 -2.66
CA ASN A 44 -9.11 -7.78 -1.38
C ASN A 44 -7.68 -8.25 -1.11
N PHE A 45 -7.01 -8.86 -2.10
CA PHE A 45 -5.63 -9.33 -1.95
C PHE A 45 -4.68 -8.21 -1.57
N CYS A 46 -4.71 -7.09 -2.30
CA CYS A 46 -3.83 -5.96 -2.04
C CYS A 46 -4.13 -5.29 -0.70
N THR A 47 -5.42 -5.11 -0.37
CA THR A 47 -5.83 -4.56 0.93
C THR A 47 -5.27 -5.39 2.08
N ARG A 48 -5.48 -6.71 2.09
CA ARG A 48 -4.98 -7.59 3.16
C ARG A 48 -3.46 -7.63 3.22
N SER A 49 -2.80 -7.71 2.06
CA SER A 49 -1.34 -7.74 1.96
C SER A 49 -0.71 -6.50 2.56
N HIS A 50 -1.11 -5.32 2.09
CA HIS A 50 -0.54 -4.05 2.53
C HIS A 50 -0.98 -3.66 3.95
N SER A 51 -2.17 -4.09 4.40
CA SER A 51 -2.58 -3.98 5.81
C SER A 51 -1.64 -4.76 6.75
N ALA A 52 -1.28 -5.97 6.38
CA ALA A 52 -0.37 -6.78 7.18
C ALA A 52 1.06 -6.18 7.21
N ILE A 53 1.54 -5.66 6.08
CA ILE A 53 2.85 -4.99 6.04
C ILE A 53 2.82 -3.70 6.87
N ALA A 54 1.79 -2.86 6.71
CA ALA A 54 1.60 -1.64 7.49
C ALA A 54 1.61 -1.91 9.00
N LYS A 55 0.86 -2.93 9.45
CA LYS A 55 0.85 -3.38 10.85
C LYS A 55 2.26 -3.64 11.38
N HIS A 56 3.07 -4.42 10.65
CA HIS A 56 4.42 -4.74 11.06
C HIS A 56 5.37 -3.54 11.03
N GLN A 57 5.26 -2.68 10.03
CA GLN A 57 6.09 -1.47 9.90
C GLN A 57 5.73 -0.39 10.95
N LEU A 58 4.46 -0.29 11.33
CA LEU A 58 3.98 0.65 12.35
C LEU A 58 4.18 0.12 13.77
N HIS A 59 4.63 -1.14 13.92
CA HIS A 59 4.69 -1.82 15.22
C HIS A 59 3.35 -1.72 15.99
N SER A 60 2.24 -1.76 15.25
CA SER A 60 0.88 -1.66 15.76
C SER A 60 0.16 -3.01 15.65
N ASP A 61 -1.06 -3.06 16.16
CA ASP A 61 -1.96 -4.16 15.84
C ASP A 61 -2.77 -3.87 14.56
N LEU A 62 -3.46 -4.88 14.06
CA LEU A 62 -4.28 -4.75 12.86
C LEU A 62 -5.52 -3.87 13.10
N SER A 63 -5.88 -3.58 14.36
CA SER A 63 -7.05 -2.76 14.68
C SER A 63 -6.87 -1.32 14.24
N LEU A 64 -5.65 -0.75 14.39
CA LEU A 64 -5.34 0.59 13.88
C LEU A 64 -5.55 0.66 12.36
N VAL A 65 -5.00 -0.31 11.63
CA VAL A 65 -5.15 -0.34 10.17
C VAL A 65 -6.63 -0.43 9.78
N LYS A 66 -7.40 -1.31 10.43
CA LYS A 66 -8.84 -1.46 10.17
C LYS A 66 -9.62 -0.17 10.46
N GLN A 67 -9.27 0.57 11.52
CA GLN A 67 -9.88 1.87 11.82
C GLN A 67 -9.61 2.88 10.69
N VAL A 68 -8.37 2.96 10.20
CA VAL A 68 -8.02 3.85 9.09
C VAL A 68 -8.77 3.47 7.81
N LEU A 69 -8.88 2.17 7.50
CA LEU A 69 -9.61 1.72 6.31
C LEU A 69 -11.12 2.01 6.39
N ALA A 70 -11.70 1.98 7.59
CA ALA A 70 -13.11 2.26 7.82
C ALA A 70 -13.41 3.77 7.78
N ASP A 71 -12.62 4.56 8.50
CA ASP A 71 -12.76 6.02 8.59
C ASP A 71 -11.41 6.66 8.97
N PRO A 72 -10.64 7.16 7.99
CA PRO A 72 -9.38 7.83 8.29
C PRO A 72 -9.51 9.05 9.19
N GLU A 73 -10.66 9.75 9.13
CA GLU A 73 -10.89 10.97 9.89
C GLU A 73 -11.05 10.68 11.40
N ALA A 74 -11.73 9.59 11.74
CA ALA A 74 -11.91 9.15 13.12
C ALA A 74 -10.72 8.36 13.68
N ALA A 75 -9.82 7.87 12.81
CA ALA A 75 -8.69 7.05 13.23
C ALA A 75 -7.65 7.85 14.04
N PRO A 76 -6.98 7.21 15.03
CA PRO A 76 -5.96 7.85 15.87
C PRO A 76 -4.60 7.96 15.17
N ILE A 77 -4.59 8.66 14.04
CA ILE A 77 -3.40 8.98 13.23
C ILE A 77 -3.19 10.48 13.15
N SER A 78 -2.01 10.93 12.70
CA SER A 78 -1.70 12.35 12.59
C SER A 78 -2.59 13.08 11.57
N GLU A 79 -2.87 14.36 11.80
CA GLU A 79 -3.64 15.19 10.86
C GLU A 79 -2.93 15.29 9.51
N LYS A 80 -1.60 15.28 9.50
CA LYS A 80 -0.80 15.16 8.27
C LYS A 80 -1.16 13.90 7.48
N LEU A 81 -1.18 12.74 8.14
CA LEU A 81 -1.48 11.48 7.45
C LEU A 81 -2.95 11.43 6.97
N LYS A 82 -3.90 11.97 7.75
CA LYS A 82 -5.30 12.14 7.30
C LYS A 82 -5.38 12.97 6.02
N ALA A 83 -4.67 14.11 5.99
CA ALA A 83 -4.64 14.98 4.81
C ALA A 83 -4.04 14.25 3.59
N LEU A 84 -2.98 13.47 3.76
CA LEU A 84 -2.40 12.66 2.70
C LEU A 84 -3.35 11.56 2.21
N LEU A 85 -4.10 10.91 3.10
CA LEU A 85 -5.12 9.91 2.75
C LEU A 85 -6.29 10.52 1.97
N ARG A 86 -6.70 11.77 2.24
CA ARG A 86 -7.68 12.50 1.42
C ARG A 86 -7.18 12.70 -0.01
N ILE A 87 -5.92 13.12 -0.18
CA ILE A 87 -5.30 13.25 -1.50
C ILE A 87 -5.28 11.89 -2.21
N ALA A 88 -4.89 10.81 -1.51
CA ALA A 88 -4.87 9.47 -2.06
C ALA A 88 -6.26 9.00 -2.52
N ALA A 89 -7.32 9.31 -1.78
CA ALA A 89 -8.71 9.03 -2.16
C ALA A 89 -9.12 9.81 -3.42
N SER A 90 -8.76 11.08 -3.50
CA SER A 90 -9.03 11.90 -4.69
C SER A 90 -8.31 11.36 -5.93
N VAL A 91 -7.05 10.92 -5.80
CA VAL A 91 -6.30 10.26 -6.88
C VAL A 91 -6.95 8.94 -7.30
N GLN A 92 -7.45 8.16 -6.34
CA GLN A 92 -8.12 6.87 -6.62
C GLN A 92 -9.35 7.07 -7.53
N LEU A 93 -10.14 8.10 -7.31
CA LEU A 93 -11.26 8.49 -8.17
C LEU A 93 -10.81 9.02 -9.54
N GLY A 94 -9.59 9.58 -9.60
CA GLY A 94 -8.97 10.11 -10.81
C GLY A 94 -8.12 11.35 -10.49
N GLY A 95 -6.91 11.44 -11.03
CA GLY A 95 -5.96 12.50 -10.69
C GLY A 95 -6.50 13.94 -10.82
N LYS A 96 -7.50 14.16 -11.68
CA LYS A 96 -8.16 15.48 -11.83
C LYS A 96 -9.08 15.83 -10.65
N ASN A 97 -9.39 14.88 -9.76
CA ASN A 97 -10.21 15.13 -8.58
C ASN A 97 -9.42 15.74 -7.42
N VAL A 98 -8.08 15.67 -7.47
CA VAL A 98 -7.24 16.34 -6.46
C VAL A 98 -7.40 17.85 -6.60
N LYS A 99 -7.85 18.48 -5.52
CA LYS A 99 -8.13 19.92 -5.49
C LYS A 99 -6.97 20.69 -4.88
N PRO A 100 -6.74 21.94 -5.32
CA PRO A 100 -5.72 22.81 -4.73
C PRO A 100 -5.87 22.97 -3.20
N GLU A 101 -7.11 22.96 -2.69
CA GLU A 101 -7.43 23.10 -1.27
C GLU A 101 -6.94 21.89 -0.45
N GLU A 102 -6.97 20.67 -1.01
CA GLU A 102 -6.46 19.46 -0.36
C GLU A 102 -4.93 19.53 -0.22
N ILE A 103 -4.25 19.98 -1.27
CA ILE A 103 -2.80 20.19 -1.24
C ILE A 103 -2.42 21.29 -0.23
N ALA A 104 -3.14 22.41 -0.23
CA ALA A 104 -2.92 23.50 0.72
C ALA A 104 -3.16 23.04 2.16
N TYR A 105 -4.19 22.23 2.40
CA TYR A 105 -4.49 21.66 3.71
C TYR A 105 -3.38 20.69 4.16
N ALA A 106 -2.92 19.78 3.29
CA ALA A 106 -1.85 18.84 3.63
C ALA A 106 -0.55 19.60 4.00
N ARG A 107 -0.19 20.66 3.27
CA ARG A 107 0.96 21.53 3.63
C ARG A 107 0.76 22.21 4.97
N LYS A 108 -0.44 22.70 5.27
CA LYS A 108 -0.78 23.32 6.55
C LYS A 108 -0.61 22.34 7.71
N GLU A 109 -0.96 21.07 7.50
CA GLU A 109 -0.79 19.99 8.50
C GLU A 109 0.65 19.43 8.50
N GLY A 110 1.58 20.05 7.81
CA GLY A 110 3.02 19.76 7.85
C GLY A 110 3.51 18.76 6.81
N ALA A 111 2.70 18.45 5.79
CA ALA A 111 3.18 17.62 4.70
C ALA A 111 4.16 18.38 3.80
N THR A 112 5.28 17.75 3.49
CA THR A 112 6.27 18.26 2.54
C THR A 112 5.84 17.98 1.10
N ASP A 113 6.43 18.70 0.14
CA ASP A 113 6.14 18.48 -1.27
C ASP A 113 6.50 17.06 -1.75
N ILE A 114 7.56 16.46 -1.19
CA ILE A 114 7.93 15.08 -1.51
C ILE A 114 6.92 14.08 -0.95
N GLU A 115 6.37 14.30 0.26
CA GLU A 115 5.33 13.44 0.83
C GLU A 115 4.04 13.51 0.02
N ILE A 116 3.66 14.70 -0.44
CA ILE A 116 2.50 14.88 -1.32
C ILE A 116 2.73 14.20 -2.67
N HIS A 117 3.91 14.40 -3.28
CA HIS A 117 4.30 13.75 -4.53
C HIS A 117 4.21 12.23 -4.41
N ASP A 118 4.82 11.64 -3.37
CA ASP A 118 4.86 10.19 -3.21
C ASP A 118 3.49 9.62 -2.84
N THR A 119 2.67 10.33 -2.09
CA THR A 119 1.28 9.96 -1.84
C THR A 119 0.48 9.84 -3.15
N VAL A 120 0.59 10.83 -4.04
CA VAL A 120 -0.05 10.81 -5.35
C VAL A 120 0.46 9.64 -6.19
N LEU A 121 1.77 9.41 -6.19
CA LEU A 121 2.38 8.34 -6.97
C LEU A 121 2.03 6.95 -6.41
N ILE A 122 2.03 6.75 -5.09
CA ILE A 122 1.56 5.51 -4.45
C ILE A 122 0.10 5.24 -4.84
N ALA A 123 -0.78 6.24 -4.72
CA ALA A 123 -2.19 6.07 -5.05
C ALA A 123 -2.40 5.70 -6.52
N ALA A 124 -1.69 6.35 -7.45
CA ALA A 124 -1.76 6.04 -8.87
C ALA A 124 -1.21 4.62 -9.18
N ALA A 125 -0.07 4.26 -8.59
CA ALA A 125 0.54 2.95 -8.74
C ALA A 125 -0.40 1.84 -8.23
N PHE A 126 -1.05 2.05 -7.07
CA PHE A 126 -2.00 1.08 -6.53
C PHE A 126 -3.29 0.97 -7.32
N CYS A 127 -3.75 2.04 -7.95
CA CYS A 127 -4.83 1.95 -8.93
C CYS A 127 -4.45 1.03 -10.11
N MET A 128 -3.18 1.04 -10.54
CA MET A 128 -2.66 0.14 -11.56
C MET A 128 -2.50 -1.30 -11.02
N TYR A 129 -1.83 -1.49 -9.88
CA TYR A 129 -1.57 -2.81 -9.30
C TYR A 129 -2.86 -3.56 -8.97
N ASN A 130 -3.85 -2.88 -8.38
CA ASN A 130 -5.11 -3.50 -8.04
C ASN A 130 -5.82 -4.03 -9.29
N ARG A 131 -5.91 -3.24 -10.35
CA ARG A 131 -6.51 -3.67 -11.63
C ARG A 131 -5.73 -4.83 -12.27
N TYR A 132 -4.41 -4.84 -12.13
CA TYR A 132 -3.55 -5.91 -12.63
C TYR A 132 -3.79 -7.22 -11.87
N VAL A 133 -3.83 -7.16 -10.54
CA VAL A 133 -4.08 -8.32 -9.65
C VAL A 133 -5.46 -8.90 -9.89
N ASP A 134 -6.49 -8.04 -9.90
CA ASP A 134 -7.88 -8.46 -10.04
C ASP A 134 -8.19 -8.92 -11.48
N GLY A 135 -7.66 -8.22 -12.48
CA GLY A 135 -7.85 -8.56 -13.90
C GLY A 135 -7.22 -9.89 -14.31
N LEU A 136 -6.22 -10.36 -13.58
CA LEU A 136 -5.61 -11.69 -13.76
C LEU A 136 -6.20 -12.76 -12.83
N ALA A 137 -7.24 -12.43 -12.05
CA ALA A 137 -7.83 -13.32 -11.05
C ALA A 137 -6.73 -13.99 -10.18
N THR A 138 -5.78 -13.19 -9.72
CA THR A 138 -4.66 -13.66 -8.90
C THR A 138 -5.19 -14.41 -7.68
N TRP A 139 -4.59 -15.56 -7.36
CA TRP A 139 -4.96 -16.36 -6.20
C TRP A 139 -4.94 -15.53 -4.91
N GLN A 140 -6.03 -15.60 -4.15
CA GLN A 140 -6.27 -14.82 -2.94
C GLN A 140 -6.59 -15.79 -1.79
N PRO A 141 -5.61 -16.17 -0.96
CA PRO A 141 -5.87 -17.04 0.17
C PRO A 141 -6.81 -16.40 1.19
N ASP A 142 -7.74 -17.17 1.72
CA ASP A 142 -8.59 -16.73 2.82
C ASP A 142 -8.01 -17.16 4.17
N ASN A 143 -6.79 -16.73 4.44
CA ASN A 143 -6.03 -17.10 5.64
C ASN A 143 -5.25 -15.89 6.16
N GLU A 144 -5.64 -15.36 7.31
CA GLU A 144 -4.98 -14.22 7.96
C GLU A 144 -3.50 -14.52 8.30
N GLU A 145 -3.19 -15.74 8.71
CA GLU A 145 -1.81 -16.14 9.03
C GLU A 145 -0.88 -16.06 7.80
N PHE A 146 -1.42 -16.38 6.61
CA PHE A 146 -0.68 -16.21 5.35
C PHE A 146 -0.26 -14.75 5.16
N TYR A 147 -1.20 -13.81 5.29
CA TYR A 147 -0.90 -12.39 5.11
C TYR A 147 0.04 -11.86 6.19
N ASP A 148 -0.12 -12.30 7.42
CA ASP A 148 0.75 -11.90 8.54
C ASP A 148 2.21 -12.34 8.32
N LYS A 149 2.42 -13.62 7.96
CA LYS A 149 3.76 -14.15 7.63
C LYS A 149 4.38 -13.45 6.43
N MET A 150 3.58 -13.23 5.38
CA MET A 150 4.01 -12.51 4.19
C MET A 150 4.36 -11.06 4.54
N GLY A 151 3.56 -10.38 5.34
CA GLY A 151 3.81 -9.02 5.80
C GLY A 151 5.15 -8.91 6.54
N ALA A 152 5.37 -9.78 7.52
CA ALA A 152 6.64 -9.84 8.25
C ALA A 152 7.85 -10.12 7.34
N GLN A 153 7.68 -10.95 6.32
CA GLN A 153 8.72 -11.21 5.32
C GLN A 153 9.01 -9.96 4.48
N ARG A 154 7.97 -9.25 4.00
CA ARG A 154 8.12 -8.04 3.18
C ARG A 154 8.83 -6.92 3.93
N VAL A 155 8.57 -6.76 5.21
CA VAL A 155 9.29 -5.80 6.06
C VAL A 155 10.81 -6.06 6.04
N ARG A 156 11.23 -7.33 6.07
CA ARG A 156 12.66 -7.71 6.07
C ARG A 156 13.30 -7.64 4.68
N GLU A 157 12.59 -8.09 3.64
CA GLU A 157 13.16 -8.38 2.33
C GLU A 157 12.79 -7.34 1.26
N GLY A 158 11.74 -6.54 1.50
CA GLY A 158 11.19 -5.59 0.54
C GLY A 158 10.51 -6.27 -0.65
N TYR A 159 10.48 -5.54 -1.77
CA TYR A 159 9.77 -5.92 -3.00
C TYR A 159 10.71 -6.38 -4.14
N LYS A 160 11.97 -6.67 -3.84
CA LYS A 160 12.92 -7.11 -4.87
C LYS A 160 12.48 -8.43 -5.50
N PRO A 161 12.67 -8.64 -6.81
CA PRO A 161 12.25 -9.86 -7.50
C PRO A 161 12.83 -11.15 -6.89
N SER A 162 14.03 -11.09 -6.32
CA SER A 162 14.69 -12.20 -5.63
C SER A 162 14.03 -12.58 -4.31
N SER A 163 13.24 -11.70 -3.71
CA SER A 163 12.50 -11.95 -2.47
C SER A 163 11.09 -12.54 -2.71
N ILE A 164 10.67 -12.64 -3.97
CA ILE A 164 9.45 -13.34 -4.36
C ILE A 164 9.77 -14.83 -4.47
N ASN A 165 9.86 -15.50 -3.33
CA ASN A 165 10.10 -16.94 -3.30
C ASN A 165 8.84 -17.69 -3.77
N ILE A 166 8.91 -18.21 -5.01
CA ILE A 166 7.84 -18.99 -5.66
C ILE A 166 7.58 -20.33 -4.94
N THR A 167 8.40 -20.69 -3.96
CA THR A 167 8.29 -21.95 -3.21
C THR A 167 6.95 -22.06 -2.44
N LEU A 168 6.34 -20.93 -2.06
CA LEU A 168 5.03 -20.93 -1.39
C LEU A 168 3.86 -21.34 -2.29
N THR A 169 4.03 -21.32 -3.61
CA THR A 169 2.94 -21.63 -4.56
C THR A 169 2.81 -23.11 -4.89
N LYS A 170 3.83 -23.92 -4.66
CA LYS A 170 3.80 -25.36 -4.99
C LYS A 170 3.25 -26.25 -3.88
N GLU A 171 3.45 -25.89 -2.62
CA GLU A 171 2.98 -26.71 -1.49
C GLU A 171 1.50 -26.53 -1.17
N LEU A 172 0.89 -25.42 -1.58
CA LEU A 172 -0.52 -25.10 -1.32
C LEU A 172 -1.47 -25.48 -2.47
N GLN A 173 -0.96 -25.93 -3.62
CA GLN A 173 -1.77 -26.41 -4.73
C GLN A 173 -2.07 -27.92 -4.67
N THR A 174 -1.58 -28.62 -3.67
CA THR A 174 -1.75 -30.07 -3.50
C THR A 174 -2.55 -30.46 -2.24
N SER A 175 -3.31 -29.54 -1.68
CA SER A 175 -4.21 -29.82 -0.53
C SER A 175 -5.66 -29.58 -0.90
#